data_7d792e690e8db7200f38fdbcda8f6065
#
_entry.id   7d792e690e8db7200f38fdbcda8f6065
#
_cell.length_a   1.000
_cell.length_b   1.000
_cell.length_c   1.000
_cell.angle_alpha   90.00
_cell.angle_beta   90.00
_cell.angle_gamma   90.00
#
_symmetry.space_group_name_H-M   'P 1'
#
loop_
_entity.id
_entity.type
_entity.pdbx_description
1 polymer ?
#
loop_
_entity_poly.entity_id
_entity_poly.type
_entity_poly.pdbx_seq_one_letter_code
_entity_poly.pdbx_strand_id
1 'polypeptide(L)'
;ALDIIYRTLEKTGLVHDEGPDKDGGVGPYVQSQRQAAGIYLEYARKLVEKGEAYYCFCTQERLDSLRKTVNGEEIMTYDKHCLHLSREEVEANLAAGMPYVIRQNNPTEGTTTFHDDIYGDITVDNGELDDMVLIKSDGYPTYNFANVVDDHLMGITHVVRGNEYLSSAPKYNRIYEAFGWEIPTYVHCPLIT
;
A
#
# COMPACT_ATOMS: atom_id res chain seq x y z
N ALA A 1 11.28 -11.46 -18.18
CA ALA A 1 10.29 -12.03 -17.25
C ALA A 1 8.87 -12.01 -17.87
N LEU A 2 8.39 -10.89 -18.41
CA LEU A 2 7.03 -10.76 -19.00
C LEU A 2 6.78 -11.78 -20.12
N ASP A 3 7.72 -11.97 -21.04
CA ASP A 3 7.59 -12.94 -22.15
C ASP A 3 7.31 -14.37 -21.70
N ILE A 4 7.85 -14.77 -20.54
CA ILE A 4 7.59 -16.11 -19.98
C ILE A 4 6.14 -16.20 -19.51
N ILE A 5 5.62 -15.17 -18.87
CA ILE A 5 4.24 -15.13 -18.39
C ILE A 5 3.28 -15.23 -19.58
N TYR A 6 3.45 -14.40 -20.59
CA TYR A 6 2.57 -14.39 -21.77
C TYR A 6 2.61 -15.72 -22.54
N ARG A 7 3.80 -16.28 -22.74
CA ARG A 7 3.95 -17.61 -23.37
C ARG A 7 3.33 -18.74 -22.54
N THR A 8 3.33 -18.61 -21.21
CA THR A 8 2.69 -19.61 -20.36
C THR A 8 1.18 -19.48 -20.44
N LEU A 9 0.63 -18.27 -20.39
CA LEU A 9 -0.78 -18.01 -20.57
C LEU A 9 -1.29 -18.54 -21.93
N GLU A 10 -0.56 -18.23 -23.01
CA GLU A 10 -0.88 -18.71 -24.35
C GLU A 10 -0.90 -20.24 -24.43
N LYS A 11 0.13 -20.91 -23.89
CA LYS A 11 0.24 -22.39 -23.88
C LYS A 11 -0.86 -23.07 -23.08
N THR A 12 -1.36 -22.43 -22.05
CA THR A 12 -2.44 -22.96 -21.19
C THR A 12 -3.83 -22.57 -21.67
N GLY A 13 -3.94 -21.76 -22.73
CA GLY A 13 -5.20 -21.27 -23.26
C GLY A 13 -5.85 -20.19 -22.37
N LEU A 14 -5.11 -19.62 -21.41
CA LEU A 14 -5.56 -18.53 -20.57
C LEU A 14 -5.22 -17.19 -21.23
N VAL A 15 -6.20 -16.60 -21.88
CA VAL A 15 -6.03 -15.31 -22.58
C VAL A 15 -6.48 -14.19 -21.66
N HIS A 16 -5.57 -13.26 -21.35
CA HIS A 16 -5.91 -12.04 -20.62
C HIS A 16 -6.59 -11.01 -21.55
N ASP A 17 -7.43 -10.16 -20.98
CA ASP A 17 -8.19 -9.15 -21.72
C ASP A 17 -7.40 -7.86 -21.87
N GLU A 18 -6.61 -7.48 -20.87
CA GLU A 18 -5.76 -6.30 -20.90
C GLU A 18 -4.48 -6.46 -20.02
N GLY A 19 -3.48 -5.64 -20.31
CA GLY A 19 -2.19 -5.67 -19.65
C GLY A 19 -1.16 -4.84 -20.39
N PRO A 20 0.14 -4.93 -20.04
CA PRO A 20 1.20 -4.15 -20.67
C PRO A 20 1.34 -4.34 -22.19
N ASP A 21 0.92 -5.47 -22.73
CA ASP A 21 0.95 -5.82 -24.14
C ASP A 21 -0.40 -5.67 -24.86
N LYS A 22 -1.47 -5.38 -24.11
CA LYS A 22 -2.84 -5.26 -24.61
C LYS A 22 -3.58 -4.15 -23.89
N ASP A 23 -3.58 -2.97 -24.47
CA ASP A 23 -4.16 -1.79 -23.85
C ASP A 23 -5.70 -1.88 -23.79
N GLY A 24 -6.23 -1.78 -22.55
CA GLY A 24 -7.68 -1.70 -22.27
C GLY A 24 -8.16 -0.27 -22.03
N GLY A 25 -7.31 0.74 -22.20
CA GLY A 25 -7.66 2.16 -22.05
C GLY A 25 -7.50 2.71 -20.63
N VAL A 26 -6.99 1.91 -19.67
CA VAL A 26 -6.76 2.31 -18.27
C VAL A 26 -5.27 2.36 -17.90
N GLY A 27 -4.40 2.19 -18.90
CA GLY A 27 -2.93 2.25 -18.72
C GLY A 27 -2.41 3.62 -18.29
N PRO A 28 -1.09 3.75 -18.14
CA PRO A 28 -0.09 2.72 -18.38
C PRO A 28 -0.14 1.58 -17.33
N TYR A 29 0.21 0.35 -17.75
CA TYR A 29 0.17 -0.85 -16.88
C TYR A 29 1.51 -1.13 -16.19
N VAL A 30 2.54 -0.36 -16.47
CA VAL A 30 3.86 -0.52 -15.88
C VAL A 30 4.05 0.50 -14.77
N GLN A 31 4.33 0.04 -13.56
CA GLN A 31 4.44 0.88 -12.37
C GLN A 31 5.43 2.05 -12.55
N SER A 32 6.58 1.82 -13.21
CA SER A 32 7.56 2.88 -13.45
C SER A 32 7.04 4.00 -14.36
N GLN A 33 6.16 3.68 -15.30
CA GLN A 33 5.52 4.68 -16.16
C GLN A 33 4.49 5.51 -15.37
N ARG A 34 3.70 4.85 -14.53
CA ARG A 34 2.74 5.50 -13.63
C ARG A 34 3.46 6.38 -12.60
N GLN A 35 4.60 5.91 -12.09
CA GLN A 35 5.47 6.70 -11.22
C GLN A 35 6.00 7.95 -11.94
N ALA A 36 6.50 7.82 -13.17
CA ALA A 36 6.96 8.95 -13.97
C ALA A 36 5.86 9.96 -14.26
N ALA A 37 4.61 9.52 -14.36
CA ALA A 37 3.42 10.37 -14.50
C ALA A 37 3.00 11.06 -13.17
N GLY A 38 3.64 10.76 -12.04
CA GLY A 38 3.37 11.38 -10.73
C GLY A 38 2.11 10.89 -10.02
N ILE A 39 1.46 9.84 -10.53
CA ILE A 39 0.16 9.36 -10.05
C ILE A 39 0.21 9.04 -8.55
N TYR A 40 1.16 8.23 -8.11
CA TYR A 40 1.18 7.79 -6.71
C TYR A 40 1.44 8.92 -5.72
N LEU A 41 2.33 9.85 -6.05
CA LEU A 41 2.61 10.98 -5.18
C LEU A 41 1.41 11.92 -5.07
N GLU A 42 0.66 12.11 -6.16
CA GLU A 42 -0.59 12.88 -6.15
C GLU A 42 -1.60 12.28 -5.17
N TYR A 43 -1.85 10.97 -5.25
CA TYR A 43 -2.79 10.29 -4.36
C TYR A 43 -2.31 10.24 -2.90
N ALA A 44 -1.01 10.06 -2.67
CA ALA A 44 -0.46 10.12 -1.31
C ALA A 44 -0.65 11.52 -0.68
N ARG A 45 -0.46 12.59 -1.44
CA ARG A 45 -0.72 13.96 -0.98
C ARG A 45 -2.19 14.21 -0.65
N LYS A 46 -3.12 13.65 -1.43
CA LYS A 46 -4.56 13.70 -1.11
C LYS A 46 -4.87 13.05 0.25
N LEU A 47 -4.19 11.95 0.60
CA LEU A 47 -4.33 11.35 1.93
C LEU A 47 -3.73 12.24 3.02
N VAL A 48 -2.61 12.90 2.78
CA VAL A 48 -2.03 13.86 3.73
C VAL A 48 -2.99 15.04 3.97
N GLU A 49 -3.59 15.58 2.92
CA GLU A 49 -4.58 16.66 3.03
C GLU A 49 -5.82 16.26 3.84
N LYS A 50 -6.19 14.97 3.79
CA LYS A 50 -7.31 14.40 4.56
C LYS A 50 -6.92 14.03 6.00
N GLY A 51 -5.64 14.06 6.37
CA GLY A 51 -5.15 13.60 7.67
C GLY A 51 -5.02 12.07 7.78
N GLU A 52 -5.23 11.35 6.68
CA GLU A 52 -5.13 9.88 6.60
C GLU A 52 -3.70 9.39 6.28
N ALA A 53 -2.81 10.32 6.02
CA ALA A 53 -1.37 10.10 5.88
C ALA A 53 -0.59 11.31 6.38
N TYR A 54 0.70 11.16 6.57
CA TYR A 54 1.57 12.23 7.04
C TYR A 54 3.01 12.07 6.54
N TYR A 55 3.74 13.19 6.51
CA TYR A 55 5.17 13.20 6.20
C TYR A 55 5.97 12.73 7.41
N CYS A 56 6.92 11.83 7.19
CA CYS A 56 7.83 11.33 8.21
C CYS A 56 9.27 11.64 7.82
N PHE A 57 9.96 12.42 8.65
CA PHE A 57 11.35 12.87 8.46
C PHE A 57 12.34 12.11 9.35
N CYS A 58 11.94 10.98 9.94
CA CYS A 58 12.80 10.19 10.80
C CYS A 58 14.01 9.65 10.05
N THR A 59 15.19 9.77 10.69
CA THR A 59 16.41 9.14 10.20
C THR A 59 16.40 7.63 10.42
N GLN A 60 17.24 6.90 9.68
CA GLN A 60 17.37 5.46 9.85
C GLN A 60 17.81 5.09 11.28
N GLU A 61 18.73 5.86 11.87
CA GLU A 61 19.21 5.66 13.25
C GLU A 61 18.06 5.75 14.25
N ARG A 62 17.15 6.74 14.07
CA ARG A 62 15.99 6.85 14.94
C ARG A 62 15.05 5.65 14.77
N LEU A 63 14.79 5.23 13.53
CA LEU A 63 13.94 4.08 13.27
C LEU A 63 14.54 2.80 13.86
N ASP A 64 15.84 2.61 13.74
CA ASP A 64 16.54 1.46 14.32
C ASP A 64 16.48 1.45 15.86
N SER A 65 16.44 2.62 16.50
CA SER A 65 16.26 2.73 17.95
C SER A 65 14.88 2.26 18.44
N LEU A 66 13.89 2.15 17.57
CA LEU A 66 12.54 1.64 17.88
C LEU A 66 12.47 0.12 17.84
N ARG A 67 13.46 -0.57 17.31
CA ARG A 67 13.49 -2.03 17.27
C ARG A 67 13.51 -2.61 18.67
N LYS A 68 12.69 -3.59 18.88
CA LYS A 68 12.59 -4.36 20.13
C LYS A 68 12.66 -5.85 19.82
N THR A 69 13.37 -6.59 20.64
CA THR A 69 13.36 -8.05 20.55
C THR A 69 12.23 -8.59 21.43
N VAL A 70 11.25 -9.23 20.82
CA VAL A 70 10.14 -9.88 21.53
C VAL A 70 10.15 -11.35 21.15
N ASN A 71 10.26 -12.24 22.14
CA ASN A 71 10.33 -13.70 21.94
C ASN A 71 11.41 -14.17 20.96
N GLY A 72 12.52 -13.41 20.85
CA GLY A 72 13.64 -13.74 19.95
C GLY A 72 13.49 -13.20 18.51
N GLU A 73 12.41 -12.52 18.19
CA GLU A 73 12.18 -11.86 16.92
C GLU A 73 12.35 -10.35 17.07
N GLU A 74 12.98 -9.72 16.09
CA GLU A 74 13.07 -8.26 16.02
C GLU A 74 11.77 -7.70 15.44
N ILE A 75 11.06 -6.94 16.25
CA ILE A 75 9.85 -6.22 15.85
C ILE A 75 10.14 -4.71 15.86
N MET A 76 9.74 -4.02 14.81
CA MET A 76 9.77 -2.57 14.75
C MET A 76 8.34 -2.05 14.55
N THR A 77 7.83 -1.36 15.56
CA THR A 77 6.57 -0.62 15.46
C THR A 77 6.89 0.88 15.46
N TYR A 78 6.43 1.59 14.46
CA TYR A 78 6.63 3.04 14.38
C TYR A 78 5.76 3.76 15.40
N ASP A 79 6.36 4.68 16.16
CA ASP A 79 5.73 5.36 17.30
C ASP A 79 4.93 6.61 16.92
N LYS A 80 4.62 6.82 15.65
CA LYS A 80 3.87 7.97 15.11
C LYS A 80 4.49 9.35 15.40
N HIS A 81 5.79 9.41 15.70
CA HIS A 81 6.47 10.65 16.10
C HIS A 81 6.18 11.83 15.17
N CYS A 82 6.28 11.63 13.85
CA CYS A 82 6.07 12.72 12.89
C CYS A 82 4.60 13.07 12.64
N LEU A 83 3.64 12.26 13.12
CA LEU A 83 2.22 12.58 13.04
C LEU A 83 1.88 13.87 13.83
N HIS A 84 2.65 14.15 14.88
CA HIS A 84 2.41 15.27 15.78
C HIS A 84 3.19 16.55 15.43
N LEU A 85 3.92 16.55 14.32
CA LEU A 85 4.55 17.77 13.80
C LEU A 85 3.48 18.78 13.39
N SER A 86 3.72 20.04 13.72
CA SER A 86 2.86 21.12 13.26
C SER A 86 2.97 21.30 11.74
N ARG A 87 1.97 21.94 11.15
CA ARG A 87 1.99 22.25 9.72
C ARG A 87 3.22 23.10 9.34
N GLU A 88 3.57 24.08 10.18
CA GLU A 88 4.71 24.95 9.98
C GLU A 88 6.04 24.18 10.00
N GLU A 89 6.19 23.21 10.92
CA GLU A 89 7.36 22.34 10.98
C GLU A 89 7.48 21.45 9.73
N VAL A 90 6.36 20.88 9.28
CA VAL A 90 6.32 20.07 8.05
C VAL A 90 6.71 20.92 6.84
N GLU A 91 6.13 22.10 6.69
CA GLU A 91 6.42 23.02 5.57
C GLU A 91 7.89 23.49 5.61
N ALA A 92 8.45 23.78 6.78
CA ALA A 92 9.85 24.15 6.95
C ALA A 92 10.80 23.01 6.56
N ASN A 93 10.49 21.79 6.98
CA ASN A 93 11.29 20.60 6.65
C ASN A 93 11.28 20.30 5.13
N LEU A 94 10.11 20.42 4.50
CA LEU A 94 9.98 20.27 3.05
C LEU A 94 10.74 21.37 2.29
N ALA A 95 10.63 22.63 2.74
CA ALA A 95 11.32 23.75 2.13
C ALA A 95 12.86 23.64 2.30
N ALA A 96 13.33 23.04 3.41
CA ALA A 96 14.74 22.74 3.63
C ALA A 96 15.24 21.54 2.80
N GLY A 97 14.38 20.88 2.05
CA GLY A 97 14.74 19.70 1.25
C GLY A 97 15.08 18.47 2.09
N MET A 98 14.57 18.38 3.32
CA MET A 98 14.80 17.19 4.16
C MET A 98 14.24 15.94 3.50
N PRO A 99 15.00 14.83 3.49
CA PRO A 99 14.47 13.54 3.04
C PRO A 99 13.25 13.13 3.87
N TYR A 100 12.23 12.63 3.19
CA TYR A 100 11.00 12.18 3.85
C TYR A 100 10.44 10.93 3.21
N VAL A 101 9.56 10.26 3.96
CA VAL A 101 8.62 9.27 3.45
C VAL A 101 7.21 9.75 3.76
N ILE A 102 6.20 9.24 3.06
CA ILE A 102 4.79 9.43 3.44
C ILE A 102 4.31 8.13 4.06
N ARG A 103 3.75 8.23 5.29
CA ARG A 103 3.18 7.10 6.02
C ARG A 103 1.67 7.18 6.09
N GLN A 104 1.03 6.03 6.05
CA GLN A 104 -0.38 5.89 6.37
C GLN A 104 -0.62 6.23 7.85
N ASN A 105 -1.73 6.89 8.15
CA ASN A 105 -2.17 7.14 9.52
C ASN A 105 -3.26 6.13 9.89
N ASN A 106 -2.87 4.99 10.45
CA ASN A 106 -3.82 3.98 10.92
C ASN A 106 -4.33 4.31 12.33
N PRO A 107 -5.60 4.02 12.63
CA PRO A 107 -6.10 4.11 14.00
C PRO A 107 -5.37 3.09 14.90
N THR A 108 -5.25 3.41 16.17
CA THR A 108 -4.62 2.54 17.19
C THR A 108 -5.62 1.78 18.04
N GLU A 109 -6.91 2.16 17.93
CA GLU A 109 -8.00 1.57 18.70
C GLU A 109 -9.09 1.02 17.77
N GLY A 110 -9.87 0.06 18.26
CA GLY A 110 -10.92 -0.60 17.50
C GLY A 110 -10.39 -1.71 16.59
N THR A 111 -11.20 -2.14 15.65
CA THR A 111 -10.89 -3.26 14.77
C THR A 111 -11.14 -2.90 13.29
N THR A 112 -10.42 -3.54 12.41
CA THR A 112 -10.68 -3.52 10.97
C THR A 112 -11.11 -4.92 10.52
N THR A 113 -12.28 -5.00 9.89
CA THR A 113 -12.83 -6.25 9.33
C THR A 113 -12.86 -6.16 7.82
N PHE A 114 -12.43 -7.22 7.14
CA PHE A 114 -12.59 -7.37 5.70
C PHE A 114 -13.14 -8.74 5.37
N HIS A 115 -13.81 -8.83 4.20
CA HIS A 115 -14.34 -10.08 3.70
C HIS A 115 -13.42 -10.66 2.63
N ASP A 116 -13.18 -11.97 2.70
CA ASP A 116 -12.48 -12.75 1.69
C ASP A 116 -13.38 -13.91 1.24
N ASP A 117 -13.56 -14.10 -0.05
CA ASP A 117 -14.47 -15.11 -0.59
C ASP A 117 -14.09 -16.55 -0.23
N ILE A 118 -12.83 -16.79 0.12
CA ILE A 118 -12.32 -18.11 0.52
C ILE A 118 -12.27 -18.26 2.03
N TYR A 119 -11.78 -17.23 2.75
CA TYR A 119 -11.54 -17.29 4.19
C TYR A 119 -12.66 -16.67 5.03
N GLY A 120 -13.66 -16.03 4.40
CA GLY A 120 -14.75 -15.35 5.10
C GLY A 120 -14.32 -14.04 5.76
N ASP A 121 -15.04 -13.63 6.80
CA ASP A 121 -14.76 -12.39 7.52
C ASP A 121 -13.54 -12.54 8.42
N ILE A 122 -12.58 -11.64 8.24
CA ILE A 122 -11.34 -11.58 9.01
C ILE A 122 -11.29 -10.24 9.73
N THR A 123 -11.17 -10.29 11.05
CA THR A 123 -11.09 -9.10 11.92
C THR A 123 -9.72 -9.05 12.58
N VAL A 124 -9.08 -7.89 12.51
CA VAL A 124 -7.80 -7.61 13.17
C VAL A 124 -7.93 -6.41 14.10
N ASP A 125 -7.16 -6.40 15.18
CA ASP A 125 -7.05 -5.25 16.07
C ASP A 125 -6.27 -4.14 15.37
N ASN A 126 -6.77 -2.89 15.41
CA ASN A 126 -6.09 -1.77 14.79
C ASN A 126 -4.74 -1.45 15.45
N GLY A 127 -4.56 -1.81 16.71
CA GLY A 127 -3.27 -1.70 17.40
C GLY A 127 -2.15 -2.57 16.79
N GLU A 128 -2.50 -3.57 15.98
CA GLU A 128 -1.55 -4.42 15.23
C GLU A 128 -1.20 -3.83 13.85
N LEU A 129 -1.96 -2.81 13.40
CA LEU A 129 -1.72 -2.15 12.13
C LEU A 129 -0.69 -1.04 12.30
N ASP A 130 0.52 -1.25 11.82
CA ASP A 130 1.56 -0.21 11.79
C ASP A 130 1.28 0.85 10.70
N ASP A 131 1.82 2.04 10.89
CA ASP A 131 1.79 3.10 9.89
C ASP A 131 2.79 2.80 8.78
N MET A 132 2.36 1.99 7.82
CA MET A 132 3.22 1.58 6.72
C MET A 132 3.63 2.76 5.82
N VAL A 133 4.79 2.67 5.22
CA VAL A 133 5.25 3.62 4.22
C VAL A 133 4.43 3.48 2.94
N LEU A 134 3.85 4.58 2.48
CA LEU A 134 3.14 4.68 1.20
C LEU A 134 4.10 5.11 0.09
N ILE A 135 4.85 6.19 0.31
CA ILE A 135 5.87 6.72 -0.60
C ILE A 135 7.23 6.68 0.09
N LYS A 136 8.19 6.08 -0.56
CA LYS A 136 9.58 5.98 -0.11
C LYS A 136 10.34 7.29 -0.32
N SER A 137 11.52 7.42 0.30
CA SER A 137 12.37 8.61 0.18
C SER A 137 12.88 8.88 -1.24
N ASP A 138 12.92 7.86 -2.10
CA ASP A 138 13.23 7.99 -3.52
C ASP A 138 12.03 8.44 -4.39
N GLY A 139 10.89 8.70 -3.76
CA GLY A 139 9.64 9.11 -4.41
C GLY A 139 8.82 7.96 -5.00
N TYR A 140 9.33 6.71 -4.95
CA TYR A 140 8.57 5.56 -5.43
C TYR A 140 7.54 5.09 -4.39
N PRO A 141 6.37 4.62 -4.82
CA PRO A 141 5.41 4.00 -3.92
C PRO A 141 5.96 2.66 -3.39
N THR A 142 5.47 2.23 -2.25
CA THR A 142 5.55 0.83 -1.87
C THR A 142 4.55 0.01 -2.70
N TYR A 143 4.79 -1.28 -2.82
CA TYR A 143 3.84 -2.19 -3.47
C TYR A 143 2.43 -2.07 -2.84
N ASN A 144 2.37 -2.02 -1.52
CA ASN A 144 1.11 -1.96 -0.77
C ASN A 144 0.26 -0.72 -1.07
N PHE A 145 0.87 0.39 -1.43
CA PHE A 145 0.15 1.59 -1.84
C PHE A 145 -0.16 1.59 -3.33
N ALA A 146 0.81 1.19 -4.15
CA ALA A 146 0.66 1.18 -5.60
C ALA A 146 -0.50 0.28 -6.02
N ASN A 147 -0.63 -0.93 -5.44
CA ASN A 147 -1.69 -1.86 -5.82
C ASN A 147 -3.09 -1.27 -5.57
N VAL A 148 -3.32 -0.59 -4.46
CA VAL A 148 -4.62 0.02 -4.15
C VAL A 148 -4.97 1.15 -5.11
N VAL A 149 -4.00 2.02 -5.41
CA VAL A 149 -4.18 3.13 -6.35
C VAL A 149 -4.44 2.59 -7.76
N ASP A 150 -3.67 1.60 -8.18
CA ASP A 150 -3.77 1.01 -9.51
C ASP A 150 -5.08 0.24 -9.68
N ASP A 151 -5.45 -0.59 -8.72
CA ASP A 151 -6.69 -1.35 -8.75
C ASP A 151 -7.91 -0.43 -8.83
N HIS A 152 -7.93 0.65 -8.05
CA HIS A 152 -8.99 1.64 -8.12
C HIS A 152 -9.05 2.34 -9.48
N LEU A 153 -7.92 2.87 -9.97
CA LEU A 153 -7.88 3.63 -11.22
C LEU A 153 -8.10 2.75 -12.46
N MET A 154 -7.81 1.47 -12.37
CA MET A 154 -8.07 0.48 -13.43
C MET A 154 -9.45 -0.17 -13.33
N GLY A 155 -10.25 0.19 -12.32
CA GLY A 155 -11.61 -0.34 -12.16
C GLY A 155 -11.65 -1.81 -11.79
N ILE A 156 -10.65 -2.30 -11.05
CA ILE A 156 -10.59 -3.69 -10.58
C ILE A 156 -11.69 -3.93 -9.56
N THR A 157 -12.51 -4.95 -9.81
CA THR A 157 -13.63 -5.35 -8.94
C THR A 157 -13.28 -6.56 -8.07
N HIS A 158 -12.38 -7.42 -8.51
CA HIS A 158 -11.95 -8.64 -7.81
C HIS A 158 -10.44 -8.75 -7.83
N VAL A 159 -9.84 -8.95 -6.66
CA VAL A 159 -8.40 -9.14 -6.48
C VAL A 159 -8.16 -10.61 -6.16
N VAL A 160 -7.65 -11.36 -7.14
CA VAL A 160 -7.33 -12.79 -7.00
C VAL A 160 -5.82 -12.95 -6.89
N ARG A 161 -5.32 -13.45 -5.75
CA ARG A 161 -3.87 -13.56 -5.49
C ARG A 161 -3.56 -14.62 -4.43
N GLY A 162 -2.30 -14.87 -4.17
CA GLY A 162 -1.86 -15.82 -3.14
C GLY A 162 -2.20 -15.35 -1.71
N ASN A 163 -2.37 -16.30 -0.81
CA ASN A 163 -2.77 -16.05 0.58
C ASN A 163 -1.67 -15.38 1.43
N GLU A 164 -0.44 -15.26 0.92
CA GLU A 164 0.63 -14.49 1.56
C GLU A 164 0.28 -13.00 1.77
N TYR A 165 -0.66 -12.48 0.99
CA TYR A 165 -1.14 -11.10 1.12
C TYR A 165 -2.32 -10.92 2.09
N LEU A 166 -2.84 -12.01 2.64
CA LEU A 166 -4.01 -11.99 3.52
C LEU A 166 -3.79 -11.09 4.75
N SER A 167 -2.61 -11.15 5.35
CA SER A 167 -2.24 -10.32 6.50
C SER A 167 -2.08 -8.83 6.19
N SER A 168 -1.91 -8.48 4.90
CA SER A 168 -1.80 -7.08 4.45
C SER A 168 -3.14 -6.48 4.05
N ALA A 169 -4.16 -7.30 3.80
CA ALA A 169 -5.47 -6.86 3.33
C ALA A 169 -6.15 -5.82 4.25
N PRO A 170 -6.06 -5.90 5.59
CA PRO A 170 -6.61 -4.87 6.47
C PRO A 170 -6.02 -3.48 6.22
N LYS A 171 -4.71 -3.39 5.93
CA LYS A 171 -4.03 -2.12 5.61
C LYS A 171 -4.51 -1.54 4.28
N TYR A 172 -4.80 -2.41 3.30
CA TYR A 172 -5.37 -1.99 2.01
C TYR A 172 -6.78 -1.44 2.19
N ASN A 173 -7.62 -2.13 2.96
CA ASN A 173 -8.96 -1.65 3.28
C ASN A 173 -8.93 -0.25 3.87
N ARG A 174 -8.02 0.00 4.82
CA ARG A 174 -7.84 1.32 5.42
C ARG A 174 -7.51 2.40 4.40
N ILE A 175 -6.76 2.08 3.34
CA ILE A 175 -6.48 3.03 2.26
C ILE A 175 -7.74 3.30 1.42
N TYR A 176 -8.50 2.25 1.03
CA TYR A 176 -9.77 2.42 0.32
C TYR A 176 -10.76 3.28 1.13
N GLU A 177 -10.92 2.99 2.41
CA GLU A 177 -11.79 3.74 3.33
C GLU A 177 -11.35 5.20 3.45
N ALA A 178 -10.05 5.47 3.60
CA ALA A 178 -9.49 6.82 3.69
C ALA A 178 -9.78 7.68 2.44
N PHE A 179 -9.79 7.05 1.27
CA PHE A 179 -10.21 7.70 0.04
C PHE A 179 -11.73 7.79 -0.11
N GLY A 180 -12.51 6.97 0.57
CA GLY A 180 -13.93 6.78 0.34
C GLY A 180 -14.22 5.98 -0.94
N TRP A 181 -13.29 5.09 -1.32
CA TRP A 181 -13.41 4.22 -2.48
C TRP A 181 -14.12 2.92 -2.13
N GLU A 182 -14.76 2.32 -3.13
CA GLU A 182 -15.29 0.97 -3.02
C GLU A 182 -14.15 -0.04 -2.88
N ILE A 183 -14.28 -0.95 -1.90
CA ILE A 183 -13.30 -2.00 -1.65
C ILE A 183 -13.57 -3.15 -2.63
N PRO A 184 -12.56 -3.65 -3.37
CA PRO A 184 -12.75 -4.78 -4.26
C PRO A 184 -13.03 -6.07 -3.49
N THR A 185 -13.64 -7.04 -4.14
CA THR A 185 -13.78 -8.39 -3.60
C THR A 185 -12.41 -9.08 -3.55
N TYR A 186 -12.01 -9.57 -2.37
CA TYR A 186 -10.78 -10.33 -2.21
C TYR A 186 -10.99 -11.82 -2.36
N VAL A 187 -10.09 -12.46 -3.07
CA VAL A 187 -10.03 -13.92 -3.27
C VAL A 187 -8.59 -14.37 -3.06
N HIS A 188 -8.23 -14.71 -1.83
CA HIS A 188 -6.88 -15.18 -1.53
C HIS A 188 -6.78 -16.70 -1.70
N CYS A 189 -6.07 -17.13 -2.73
CA CYS A 189 -5.92 -18.55 -3.06
C CYS A 189 -4.88 -19.22 -2.15
N PRO A 190 -5.19 -20.42 -1.61
CA PRO A 190 -4.20 -21.20 -0.88
C PRO A 190 -3.08 -21.69 -1.80
N LEU A 191 -1.92 -22.01 -1.21
CA LEU A 191 -0.81 -22.60 -1.94
C LEU A 191 -1.23 -23.99 -2.47
N ILE A 192 -0.83 -24.26 -3.72
CA ILE A 192 -0.94 -25.58 -4.31
C ILE A 192 0.28 -26.38 -3.83
N THR A 193 0.04 -27.44 -3.07
CA THR A 193 1.08 -28.34 -2.55
C THR A 193 1.11 -29.65 -3.30
#